data_52d133722bdffbd932f582829477e266
#
_entry.id   52d133722bdffbd932f582829477e266
#
_cell.length_a   1.000
_cell.length_b   1.000
_cell.length_c   1.000
_cell.angle_alpha   90.00
_cell.angle_beta   90.00
_cell.angle_gamma   90.00
#
_symmetry.space_group_name_H-M   'P 1'
#
loop_
_entity.id
_entity.type
_entity.pdbx_description
1 polymer ?
#
loop_
_entity_poly.entity_id
_entity_poly.type
_entity_poly.pdbx_seq_one_letter_code
_entity_poly.pdbx_strand_id
1 'polypeptide(L)'
;MKLALIFLAAAAPAAVLPSSTFQHYVEEFHRDYPDHLYGAIPDSEAFDWMKANIPVLSCPDRELERVYYYRWWAYRKHIESTPHGFVLTEFLRPVKHSTDYNAISCALGLHVAEGRWLRDRRYLEDYLSFWLTGGENGGLERHYHQFSNWTASAVWDRWLADGDTKSLVARLDSLIADYRAWESERLTPNGLFWQRDVSDGMESSISGGRRVKNLRPTINTYMWANAKAIAAIAALAGRDDVRREYEAKASNLRQLFQKLHWNPKDQFFETLLEDGKFAGVREEIGYTPWAFDLPEQRNGYGEAWKQLTDPKGFYAPYGPTTAEQRHPEFVIARKGDDCQWNGPSWPFATSITLRAAANVLDDYAPPQFLTPEIYRDLLGIYTKSQHLKLPDGSVAPFVDENLDPFTGIWLARDLKITKHTYYGRGDHYNHSSYADLIITGLIGLRPRADNTIEVKPLANWDWFCLDAVPYHGHLLTILWDKTGQHFHRGQGLRVFADDREVAHSDRLARVSAAL
;
A
#
# COMPACT_ATOMS: atom_id res chain seq x y z
N MET A 1 -3.65 -57.16 -16.77
CA MET A 1 -3.61 -56.53 -15.44
C MET A 1 -3.50 -55.02 -15.62
N LYS A 2 -4.60 -54.30 -15.45
CA LYS A 2 -4.58 -52.83 -15.51
C LYS A 2 -4.28 -52.33 -14.09
N LEU A 3 -3.11 -51.71 -13.89
CA LEU A 3 -2.82 -50.94 -12.67
C LEU A 3 -3.69 -49.67 -12.67
N ALA A 4 -4.61 -49.59 -11.74
CA ALA A 4 -5.31 -48.35 -11.44
C ALA A 4 -4.38 -47.51 -10.56
N LEU A 5 -3.86 -46.38 -11.08
CA LEU A 5 -3.24 -45.35 -10.26
C LEU A 5 -4.36 -44.66 -9.46
N ILE A 6 -4.38 -44.89 -8.18
CA ILE A 6 -5.20 -44.13 -7.23
C ILE A 6 -4.44 -42.83 -6.96
N PHE A 7 -4.88 -41.74 -7.55
CA PHE A 7 -4.49 -40.39 -7.10
C PHE A 7 -5.15 -40.17 -5.73
N LEU A 8 -4.39 -40.28 -4.66
CA LEU A 8 -4.80 -39.67 -3.39
C LEU A 8 -4.81 -38.13 -3.60
N ALA A 9 -6.00 -37.56 -3.71
CA ALA A 9 -6.16 -36.12 -3.53
C ALA A 9 -5.73 -35.83 -2.09
N ALA A 10 -4.63 -35.10 -1.93
CA ALA A 10 -4.27 -34.53 -0.64
C ALA A 10 -5.45 -33.68 -0.17
N ALA A 11 -5.99 -33.99 1.01
CA ALA A 11 -7.02 -33.15 1.62
C ALA A 11 -6.45 -31.74 1.76
N ALA A 12 -7.20 -30.73 1.32
CA ALA A 12 -6.81 -29.35 1.55
C ALA A 12 -6.60 -29.14 3.07
N PRO A 13 -5.54 -28.41 3.48
CA PRO A 13 -5.26 -28.16 4.88
C PRO A 13 -6.49 -27.57 5.58
N ALA A 14 -6.77 -28.03 6.80
CA ALA A 14 -7.91 -27.56 7.56
C ALA A 14 -7.65 -26.13 8.05
N ALA A 15 -8.34 -25.15 7.47
CA ALA A 15 -8.25 -23.76 7.90
C ALA A 15 -8.50 -23.61 9.42
N VAL A 16 -7.68 -22.83 10.10
CA VAL A 16 -7.86 -22.54 11.53
C VAL A 16 -9.08 -21.65 11.74
N LEU A 17 -9.30 -20.72 10.81
CA LEU A 17 -10.45 -19.84 10.83
C LEU A 17 -11.48 -20.25 9.76
N PRO A 18 -12.73 -20.58 10.15
CA PRO A 18 -13.77 -20.86 9.18
C PRO A 18 -14.21 -19.56 8.46
N SER A 19 -14.68 -19.68 7.23
CA SER A 19 -15.19 -18.53 6.47
C SER A 19 -16.39 -17.83 7.12
N SER A 20 -17.11 -18.50 8.01
CA SER A 20 -18.16 -17.89 8.86
C SER A 20 -17.62 -16.75 9.77
N THR A 21 -16.30 -16.69 9.99
CA THR A 21 -15.63 -15.62 10.73
C THR A 21 -16.00 -14.24 10.20
N PHE A 22 -16.13 -14.07 8.87
CA PHE A 22 -16.41 -12.78 8.25
C PHE A 22 -17.74 -12.69 7.47
N GLN A 23 -18.53 -13.74 7.43
CA GLN A 23 -19.79 -13.75 6.69
C GLN A 23 -20.73 -12.62 7.13
N HIS A 24 -20.86 -12.43 8.43
CA HIS A 24 -21.73 -11.38 9.00
C HIS A 24 -21.28 -9.95 8.60
N TYR A 25 -19.99 -9.71 8.38
CA TYR A 25 -19.51 -8.43 7.87
C TYR A 25 -19.94 -8.20 6.42
N VAL A 26 -19.88 -9.21 5.57
CA VAL A 26 -20.34 -9.09 4.19
C VAL A 26 -21.84 -8.79 4.13
N GLU A 27 -22.65 -9.45 4.96
CA GLU A 27 -24.08 -9.20 5.09
C GLU A 27 -24.36 -7.76 5.59
N GLU A 28 -23.53 -7.27 6.51
CA GLU A 28 -23.58 -5.89 7.00
C GLU A 28 -23.26 -4.89 5.87
N PHE A 29 -22.18 -5.07 5.12
CA PHE A 29 -21.79 -4.16 4.04
C PHE A 29 -22.83 -4.11 2.91
N HIS A 30 -23.48 -5.24 2.58
CA HIS A 30 -24.58 -5.25 1.61
C HIS A 30 -25.80 -4.47 2.11
N ARG A 31 -26.10 -4.51 3.39
CA ARG A 31 -27.19 -3.72 4.00
C ARG A 31 -26.86 -2.23 3.99
N ASP A 32 -25.60 -1.88 4.35
CA ASP A 32 -25.17 -0.50 4.51
C ASP A 32 -24.98 0.21 3.15
N TYR A 33 -24.65 -0.56 2.09
CA TYR A 33 -24.36 -0.08 0.73
C TYR A 33 -25.17 -0.81 -0.35
N PRO A 34 -26.48 -0.50 -0.48
CA PRO A 34 -27.37 -1.18 -1.43
C PRO A 34 -27.28 -0.66 -2.86
N ASP A 35 -26.27 0.13 -3.22
CA ASP A 35 -26.13 0.80 -4.51
C ASP A 35 -25.75 -0.14 -5.67
N HIS A 36 -25.32 -1.36 -5.35
CA HIS A 36 -24.90 -2.39 -6.32
C HIS A 36 -23.87 -1.92 -7.35
N LEU A 37 -23.04 -0.94 -7.00
CA LEU A 37 -21.95 -0.46 -7.84
C LEU A 37 -20.72 -1.34 -7.66
N TYR A 38 -20.31 -2.02 -8.72
CA TYR A 38 -19.18 -2.94 -8.76
C TYR A 38 -18.68 -3.15 -10.20
N GLY A 39 -17.46 -3.67 -10.35
CA GLY A 39 -16.87 -4.07 -11.63
C GLY A 39 -17.31 -5.48 -12.07
N ALA A 40 -16.35 -6.37 -12.31
CA ALA A 40 -16.64 -7.70 -12.85
C ALA A 40 -17.32 -8.66 -11.85
N ILE A 41 -17.20 -8.43 -10.54
CA ILE A 41 -17.66 -9.36 -9.50
C ILE A 41 -18.82 -8.74 -8.73
N PRO A 42 -20.06 -9.24 -8.89
CA PRO A 42 -21.26 -8.66 -8.28
C PRO A 42 -21.31 -8.88 -6.76
N ASP A 43 -22.08 -8.05 -6.06
CA ASP A 43 -22.25 -8.15 -4.60
C ASP A 43 -22.79 -9.51 -4.17
N SER A 44 -23.66 -10.15 -4.97
CA SER A 44 -24.15 -11.51 -4.73
C SER A 44 -23.05 -12.58 -4.67
N GLU A 45 -21.89 -12.34 -5.26
CA GLU A 45 -20.73 -13.23 -5.27
C GLU A 45 -19.65 -12.80 -4.28
N ALA A 46 -19.82 -11.68 -3.57
CA ALA A 46 -18.80 -11.09 -2.71
C ALA A 46 -18.27 -12.06 -1.65
N PHE A 47 -19.16 -12.77 -0.94
CA PHE A 47 -18.77 -13.72 0.10
C PHE A 47 -17.95 -14.89 -0.48
N ASP A 48 -18.42 -15.50 -1.56
CA ASP A 48 -17.73 -16.63 -2.19
C ASP A 48 -16.39 -16.20 -2.79
N TRP A 49 -16.33 -15.02 -3.40
CA TRP A 49 -15.08 -14.45 -3.89
C TRP A 49 -14.08 -14.19 -2.74
N MET A 50 -14.51 -13.56 -1.65
CA MET A 50 -13.65 -13.32 -0.48
C MET A 50 -13.17 -14.63 0.12
N LYS A 51 -14.08 -15.60 0.33
CA LYS A 51 -13.74 -16.95 0.81
C LYS A 51 -12.68 -17.63 -0.07
N ALA A 52 -12.78 -17.48 -1.38
CA ALA A 52 -11.82 -18.07 -2.33
C ALA A 52 -10.48 -17.35 -2.36
N ASN A 53 -10.42 -16.04 -2.04
CA ASN A 53 -9.28 -15.22 -2.41
C ASN A 53 -8.49 -14.61 -1.26
N ILE A 54 -9.12 -14.17 -0.17
CA ILE A 54 -8.44 -13.33 0.83
C ILE A 54 -7.85 -14.13 1.99
N PRO A 55 -6.79 -13.63 2.66
CA PRO A 55 -6.41 -14.11 3.98
C PRO A 55 -7.51 -13.79 5.01
N VAL A 56 -7.72 -14.68 5.95
CA VAL A 56 -8.75 -14.55 6.99
C VAL A 56 -8.11 -14.06 8.28
N LEU A 57 -8.65 -12.99 8.87
CA LEU A 57 -8.17 -12.38 10.11
C LEU A 57 -9.17 -12.60 11.24
N SER A 58 -8.67 -12.91 12.44
CA SER A 58 -9.43 -12.81 13.68
C SER A 58 -8.56 -12.19 14.77
N CYS A 59 -9.08 -11.15 15.43
CA CYS A 59 -8.39 -10.43 16.48
C CYS A 59 -9.40 -9.82 17.49
N PRO A 60 -8.96 -9.36 18.67
CA PRO A 60 -9.86 -8.79 19.67
C PRO A 60 -10.35 -7.38 19.30
N ASP A 61 -9.66 -6.67 18.39
CA ASP A 61 -10.07 -5.36 17.91
C ASP A 61 -11.10 -5.51 16.77
N ARG A 62 -12.37 -5.47 17.17
CA ARG A 62 -13.49 -5.68 16.24
C ARG A 62 -13.64 -4.59 15.19
N GLU A 63 -13.23 -3.38 15.48
CA GLU A 63 -13.32 -2.28 14.52
C GLU A 63 -12.24 -2.42 13.43
N LEU A 64 -11.02 -2.74 13.84
CA LEU A 64 -9.94 -3.06 12.92
C LEU A 64 -10.30 -4.27 12.03
N GLU A 65 -10.84 -5.35 12.63
CA GLU A 65 -11.28 -6.55 11.91
C GLU A 65 -12.39 -6.22 10.88
N ARG A 66 -13.36 -5.39 11.26
CA ARG A 66 -14.45 -4.92 10.41
C ARG A 66 -13.93 -4.12 9.22
N VAL A 67 -13.03 -3.16 9.45
CA VAL A 67 -12.40 -2.36 8.38
C VAL A 67 -11.53 -3.25 7.49
N TYR A 68 -10.80 -4.23 8.02
CA TYR A 68 -10.02 -5.19 7.24
C TYR A 68 -10.88 -5.93 6.21
N TYR A 69 -12.04 -6.47 6.63
CA TYR A 69 -12.95 -7.15 5.70
C TYR A 69 -13.66 -6.20 4.74
N TYR A 70 -13.99 -4.99 5.21
CA TYR A 70 -14.53 -3.95 4.33
C TYR A 70 -13.56 -3.60 3.21
N ARG A 71 -12.27 -3.48 3.49
CA ARG A 71 -11.26 -3.16 2.47
C ARG A 71 -11.17 -4.25 1.40
N TRP A 72 -11.28 -5.51 1.75
CA TRP A 72 -11.35 -6.61 0.78
C TRP A 72 -12.67 -6.60 -0.01
N TRP A 73 -13.77 -6.36 0.66
CA TRP A 73 -15.07 -6.24 0.02
C TRP A 73 -15.08 -5.08 -0.98
N ALA A 74 -14.51 -3.92 -0.65
CA ALA A 74 -14.36 -2.77 -1.52
C ALA A 74 -13.37 -3.06 -2.67
N TYR A 75 -12.19 -3.65 -2.39
CA TYR A 75 -11.19 -3.99 -3.40
C TYR A 75 -11.78 -4.86 -4.52
N ARG A 76 -12.61 -5.85 -4.20
CA ARG A 76 -13.34 -6.67 -5.16
C ARG A 76 -14.19 -5.83 -6.12
N LYS A 77 -14.84 -4.77 -5.63
CA LYS A 77 -15.68 -3.89 -6.45
C LYS A 77 -14.91 -3.21 -7.58
N HIS A 78 -13.62 -3.01 -7.39
CA HIS A 78 -12.73 -2.32 -8.32
C HIS A 78 -12.07 -3.24 -9.36
N ILE A 79 -12.38 -4.52 -9.37
CA ILE A 79 -11.91 -5.46 -10.38
C ILE A 79 -12.82 -5.36 -11.61
N GLU A 80 -12.28 -4.85 -12.72
CA GLU A 80 -12.98 -4.71 -14.00
C GLU A 80 -12.51 -5.78 -14.99
N SER A 81 -13.43 -6.30 -15.80
CA SER A 81 -13.13 -7.22 -16.90
C SER A 81 -13.03 -6.45 -18.20
N THR A 82 -11.91 -6.59 -18.90
CA THR A 82 -11.61 -5.86 -20.14
C THR A 82 -11.12 -6.83 -21.23
N PRO A 83 -11.00 -6.40 -22.49
CA PRO A 83 -10.35 -7.20 -23.54
C PRO A 83 -8.87 -7.54 -23.24
N HIS A 84 -8.23 -6.82 -22.32
CA HIS A 84 -6.86 -7.08 -21.87
C HIS A 84 -6.79 -7.98 -20.62
N GLY A 85 -7.90 -8.57 -20.19
CA GLY A 85 -8.02 -9.27 -18.91
C GLY A 85 -8.52 -8.35 -17.80
N PHE A 86 -8.19 -8.66 -16.55
CA PHE A 86 -8.61 -7.86 -15.40
C PHE A 86 -7.77 -6.61 -15.22
N VAL A 87 -8.43 -5.49 -14.90
CA VAL A 87 -7.78 -4.27 -14.44
C VAL A 87 -8.35 -3.85 -13.08
N LEU A 88 -7.58 -3.05 -12.35
CA LEU A 88 -8.01 -2.46 -11.08
C LEU A 88 -8.26 -0.98 -11.28
N THR A 89 -9.43 -0.52 -10.86
CA THR A 89 -9.79 0.89 -10.92
C THR A 89 -9.54 1.59 -9.60
N GLU A 90 -9.32 2.89 -9.67
CA GLU A 90 -9.21 3.76 -8.50
C GLU A 90 -10.60 4.25 -8.06
N PHE A 91 -11.45 4.59 -9.03
CA PHE A 91 -12.85 4.96 -8.85
C PHE A 91 -13.78 3.90 -9.42
N LEU A 92 -14.93 3.68 -8.78
CA LEU A 92 -15.98 2.81 -9.34
C LEU A 92 -16.71 3.47 -10.52
N ARG A 93 -16.81 4.79 -10.51
CA ARG A 93 -17.42 5.56 -11.61
C ARG A 93 -16.37 6.11 -12.54
N PRO A 94 -16.57 6.05 -13.86
CA PRO A 94 -15.60 6.56 -14.84
C PRO A 94 -15.25 8.03 -14.62
N VAL A 95 -13.96 8.35 -14.71
CA VAL A 95 -13.43 9.71 -14.62
C VAL A 95 -12.67 10.09 -15.90
N LYS A 96 -12.64 11.38 -16.22
CA LYS A 96 -12.07 11.87 -17.50
C LYS A 96 -10.54 11.72 -17.62
N HIS A 97 -9.82 11.57 -16.51
CA HIS A 97 -8.37 11.47 -16.45
C HIS A 97 -7.87 10.04 -16.31
N SER A 98 -8.73 9.06 -16.52
CA SER A 98 -8.41 7.63 -16.54
C SER A 98 -8.19 7.10 -17.97
N THR A 99 -7.76 5.85 -18.06
CA THR A 99 -7.74 5.09 -19.32
C THR A 99 -9.16 4.79 -19.80
N ASP A 100 -9.29 4.22 -21.00
CA ASP A 100 -10.57 3.78 -21.56
C ASP A 100 -11.27 2.73 -20.67
N TYR A 101 -10.52 2.07 -19.78
CA TYR A 101 -11.02 1.08 -18.81
C TYR A 101 -11.05 1.61 -17.37
N ASN A 102 -11.10 2.92 -17.20
CA ASN A 102 -11.15 3.59 -15.91
C ASN A 102 -9.97 3.30 -14.95
N ALA A 103 -8.86 2.78 -15.45
CA ALA A 103 -7.66 2.56 -14.67
C ALA A 103 -6.80 3.84 -14.59
N ILE A 104 -6.13 4.06 -13.45
CA ILE A 104 -5.25 5.19 -13.18
C ILE A 104 -3.94 4.66 -12.59
N SER A 105 -2.79 5.09 -13.12
CA SER A 105 -1.47 4.56 -12.69
C SER A 105 -1.03 5.03 -11.30
N CYS A 106 -1.61 6.11 -10.77
CA CYS A 106 -1.24 6.68 -9.48
C CYS A 106 -1.32 5.68 -8.31
N ALA A 107 -2.40 4.90 -8.27
CA ALA A 107 -2.66 3.92 -7.22
C ALA A 107 -2.06 2.52 -7.50
N LEU A 108 -1.41 2.30 -8.66
CA LEU A 108 -0.96 0.98 -9.10
C LEU A 108 -0.16 0.23 -8.04
N GLY A 109 0.82 0.88 -7.44
CA GLY A 109 1.66 0.22 -6.44
C GLY A 109 0.91 -0.15 -5.15
N LEU A 110 -0.13 0.59 -4.78
CA LEU A 110 -1.01 0.27 -3.65
C LEU A 110 -1.99 -0.85 -4.00
N HIS A 111 -2.51 -0.86 -5.23
CA HIS A 111 -3.31 -1.99 -5.72
C HIS A 111 -2.53 -3.30 -5.69
N VAL A 112 -1.24 -3.26 -6.07
CA VAL A 112 -0.37 -4.45 -6.01
C VAL A 112 -0.06 -4.83 -4.57
N ALA A 113 0.18 -3.87 -3.68
CA ALA A 113 0.44 -4.14 -2.26
C ALA A 113 -0.72 -4.89 -1.60
N GLU A 114 -1.96 -4.50 -1.87
CA GLU A 114 -3.14 -5.26 -1.40
C GLU A 114 -3.30 -6.58 -2.15
N GLY A 115 -3.34 -6.52 -3.48
CA GLY A 115 -3.67 -7.66 -4.34
C GLY A 115 -2.67 -8.81 -4.32
N ARG A 116 -1.41 -8.60 -3.89
CA ARG A 116 -0.39 -9.66 -3.77
C ARG A 116 -0.78 -10.77 -2.78
N TRP A 117 -1.74 -10.50 -1.91
CA TRP A 117 -2.28 -11.43 -0.92
C TRP A 117 -3.51 -12.18 -1.41
N LEU A 118 -3.97 -11.95 -2.65
CA LEU A 118 -5.03 -12.74 -3.26
C LEU A 118 -4.50 -14.10 -3.74
N ARG A 119 -5.28 -15.14 -3.53
CA ARG A 119 -4.95 -16.49 -4.02
C ARG A 119 -5.06 -16.61 -5.53
N ASP A 120 -6.01 -15.92 -6.16
CA ASP A 120 -6.09 -15.83 -7.62
C ASP A 120 -5.14 -14.75 -8.16
N ARG A 121 -4.02 -15.20 -8.70
CA ARG A 121 -2.96 -14.33 -9.22
C ARG A 121 -3.31 -13.63 -10.52
N ARG A 122 -4.37 -14.08 -11.24
CA ARG A 122 -4.76 -13.53 -12.55
C ARG A 122 -5.08 -12.04 -12.46
N TYR A 123 -5.70 -11.59 -11.37
CA TYR A 123 -6.05 -10.18 -11.20
C TYR A 123 -4.84 -9.26 -11.32
N LEU A 124 -3.73 -9.58 -10.67
CA LEU A 124 -2.50 -8.79 -10.79
C LEU A 124 -1.69 -9.10 -12.05
N GLU A 125 -1.72 -10.35 -12.55
CA GLU A 125 -1.07 -10.70 -13.81
C GLU A 125 -1.60 -9.86 -14.97
N ASP A 126 -2.91 -9.84 -15.13
CA ASP A 126 -3.58 -9.09 -16.19
C ASP A 126 -3.37 -7.59 -16.00
N TYR A 127 -3.54 -7.08 -14.77
CA TYR A 127 -3.39 -5.66 -14.46
C TYR A 127 -1.98 -5.12 -14.75
N LEU A 128 -0.94 -5.86 -14.36
CA LEU A 128 0.44 -5.48 -14.67
C LEU A 128 0.74 -5.59 -16.17
N SER A 129 0.19 -6.58 -16.85
CA SER A 129 0.33 -6.73 -18.30
C SER A 129 -0.37 -5.61 -19.04
N PHE A 130 -1.55 -5.18 -18.57
CA PHE A 130 -2.27 -4.02 -19.12
C PHE A 130 -1.38 -2.76 -19.14
N TRP A 131 -0.70 -2.44 -18.05
CA TRP A 131 0.15 -1.24 -17.98
C TRP A 131 1.43 -1.37 -18.78
N LEU A 132 2.09 -2.52 -18.73
CA LEU A 132 3.43 -2.72 -19.27
C LEU A 132 3.45 -3.12 -20.76
N THR A 133 2.37 -3.73 -21.25
CA THR A 133 2.31 -4.27 -22.62
C THR A 133 0.95 -4.06 -23.32
N GLY A 134 0.02 -3.37 -22.68
CA GLY A 134 -1.34 -3.13 -23.22
C GLY A 134 -1.43 -1.98 -24.21
N GLY A 135 -0.35 -1.23 -24.44
CA GLY A 135 -0.30 -0.13 -25.40
C GLY A 135 -0.04 -0.59 -26.84
N GLU A 136 0.14 0.38 -27.73
CA GLU A 136 0.38 0.11 -29.15
C GLU A 136 1.63 -0.77 -29.34
N ASN A 137 1.52 -1.75 -30.23
CA ASN A 137 2.59 -2.71 -30.55
C ASN A 137 3.17 -3.46 -29.33
N GLY A 138 2.39 -3.65 -28.29
CA GLY A 138 2.82 -4.31 -27.06
C GLY A 138 3.71 -3.45 -26.16
N GLY A 139 3.69 -2.13 -26.33
CA GLY A 139 4.38 -1.17 -25.48
C GLY A 139 3.56 -0.77 -24.24
N LEU A 140 4.06 0.24 -23.53
CA LEU A 140 3.41 0.79 -22.34
C LEU A 140 2.03 1.37 -22.70
N GLU A 141 1.07 1.27 -21.78
CA GLU A 141 -0.23 1.92 -21.93
C GLU A 141 -0.03 3.46 -22.00
N ARG A 142 -0.75 4.15 -22.88
CA ARG A 142 -0.53 5.58 -23.22
C ARG A 142 -0.67 6.55 -22.02
N HIS A 143 -1.47 6.22 -20.99
CA HIS A 143 -1.65 7.05 -19.80
C HIS A 143 -0.75 6.64 -18.63
N TYR A 144 0.14 5.67 -18.85
CA TYR A 144 0.92 5.07 -17.77
C TYR A 144 1.82 6.09 -17.05
N HIS A 145 2.44 7.03 -17.78
CA HIS A 145 3.29 8.10 -17.22
C HIS A 145 2.51 9.38 -16.86
N GLN A 146 1.19 9.32 -16.85
CA GLN A 146 0.38 10.46 -16.40
C GLN A 146 0.63 10.78 -14.93
N PHE A 147 0.86 9.74 -14.11
CA PHE A 147 1.18 9.87 -12.69
C PHE A 147 2.47 9.13 -12.33
N SER A 148 3.18 9.65 -11.31
CA SER A 148 4.33 8.97 -10.71
C SER A 148 3.90 7.62 -10.15
N ASN A 149 4.74 6.59 -10.37
CA ASN A 149 4.48 5.25 -9.87
C ASN A 149 5.78 4.50 -9.55
N TRP A 150 5.66 3.40 -8.81
CA TRP A 150 6.78 2.54 -8.44
C TRP A 150 6.59 1.09 -8.93
N THR A 151 6.23 0.93 -10.19
CA THR A 151 5.79 -0.35 -10.74
C THR A 151 6.83 -1.45 -10.64
N ALA A 152 8.10 -1.20 -10.96
CA ALA A 152 9.13 -2.24 -10.85
C ALA A 152 9.31 -2.71 -9.39
N SER A 153 9.26 -1.78 -8.44
CA SER A 153 9.27 -2.12 -7.00
C SER A 153 8.02 -2.91 -6.59
N ALA A 154 6.83 -2.54 -7.10
CA ALA A 154 5.60 -3.26 -6.81
C ALA A 154 5.60 -4.69 -7.38
N VAL A 155 6.12 -4.87 -8.61
CA VAL A 155 6.31 -6.19 -9.22
C VAL A 155 7.28 -7.05 -8.40
N TRP A 156 8.35 -6.45 -7.88
CA TRP A 156 9.28 -7.11 -6.96
C TRP A 156 8.59 -7.49 -5.63
N ASP A 157 7.86 -6.55 -5.01
CA ASP A 157 7.11 -6.79 -3.76
C ASP A 157 6.07 -7.93 -3.92
N ARG A 158 5.45 -8.02 -5.10
CA ARG A 158 4.56 -9.13 -5.43
C ARG A 158 5.32 -10.45 -5.47
N TRP A 159 6.47 -10.50 -6.16
CA TRP A 159 7.29 -11.69 -6.24
C TRP A 159 7.78 -12.15 -4.87
N LEU A 160 8.12 -11.24 -3.97
CA LEU A 160 8.47 -11.57 -2.58
C LEU A 160 7.33 -12.30 -1.85
N ALA A 161 6.08 -12.15 -2.26
CA ALA A 161 4.94 -12.87 -1.69
C ALA A 161 4.63 -14.17 -2.44
N ASP A 162 4.71 -14.19 -3.78
CA ASP A 162 4.24 -15.32 -4.58
C ASP A 162 5.34 -16.28 -5.08
N GLY A 163 6.61 -15.84 -5.13
CA GLY A 163 7.74 -16.64 -5.59
C GLY A 163 7.75 -16.99 -7.09
N ASP A 164 6.85 -16.39 -7.91
CA ASP A 164 6.79 -16.70 -9.34
C ASP A 164 7.90 -16.01 -10.15
N THR A 165 9.09 -16.58 -10.08
CA THR A 165 10.28 -16.06 -10.79
C THR A 165 10.10 -16.03 -12.30
N LYS A 166 9.32 -16.95 -12.89
CA LYS A 166 9.09 -16.97 -14.34
C LYS A 166 8.32 -15.74 -14.78
N SER A 167 7.23 -15.43 -14.11
CA SER A 167 6.41 -14.24 -14.38
C SER A 167 7.21 -12.95 -14.12
N LEU A 168 7.99 -12.91 -13.04
CA LEU A 168 8.84 -11.77 -12.70
C LEU A 168 9.84 -11.46 -13.81
N VAL A 169 10.66 -12.43 -14.19
CA VAL A 169 11.75 -12.27 -15.18
C VAL A 169 11.20 -11.91 -16.56
N ALA A 170 10.05 -12.46 -16.94
CA ALA A 170 9.40 -12.15 -18.23
C ALA A 170 9.05 -10.65 -18.39
N ARG A 171 8.94 -9.89 -17.30
CA ARG A 171 8.62 -8.45 -17.31
C ARG A 171 9.86 -7.55 -17.36
N LEU A 172 11.07 -8.09 -17.21
CA LEU A 172 12.28 -7.29 -17.03
C LEU A 172 12.50 -6.26 -18.15
N ASP A 173 12.33 -6.66 -19.42
CA ASP A 173 12.56 -5.74 -20.54
C ASP A 173 11.54 -4.60 -20.60
N SER A 174 10.28 -4.86 -20.25
CA SER A 174 9.24 -3.83 -20.14
C SER A 174 9.52 -2.86 -19.00
N LEU A 175 9.99 -3.36 -17.84
CA LEU A 175 10.38 -2.52 -16.70
C LEU A 175 11.62 -1.65 -17.01
N ILE A 176 12.58 -2.17 -17.80
CA ILE A 176 13.73 -1.39 -18.29
C ILE A 176 13.24 -0.29 -19.25
N ALA A 177 12.33 -0.62 -20.16
CA ALA A 177 11.75 0.34 -21.10
C ALA A 177 11.00 1.47 -20.36
N ASP A 178 10.20 1.13 -19.38
CA ASP A 178 9.51 2.06 -18.48
C ASP A 178 10.50 3.01 -17.78
N TYR A 179 11.50 2.46 -17.11
CA TYR A 179 12.50 3.27 -16.41
C TYR A 179 13.23 4.26 -17.34
N ARG A 180 13.64 3.80 -18.52
CA ARG A 180 14.30 4.65 -19.52
C ARG A 180 13.39 5.75 -20.09
N ALA A 181 12.10 5.47 -20.22
CA ALA A 181 11.12 6.48 -20.60
C ALA A 181 11.02 7.57 -19.52
N TRP A 182 10.95 7.22 -18.23
CA TRP A 182 11.01 8.19 -17.14
C TRP A 182 12.30 9.02 -17.14
N GLU A 183 13.47 8.40 -17.40
CA GLU A 183 14.75 9.15 -17.55
C GLU A 183 14.65 10.17 -18.67
N SER A 184 14.14 9.79 -19.83
CA SER A 184 13.98 10.68 -20.98
C SER A 184 13.02 11.84 -20.70
N GLU A 185 11.96 11.60 -19.91
CA GLU A 185 10.91 12.58 -19.67
C GLU A 185 11.20 13.51 -18.48
N ARG A 186 11.84 13.01 -17.43
CA ARG A 186 11.87 13.66 -16.11
C ARG A 186 13.25 13.82 -15.49
N LEU A 187 14.29 13.15 -15.98
CA LEU A 187 15.64 13.28 -15.41
C LEU A 187 16.23 14.66 -15.69
N THR A 188 16.74 15.30 -14.66
CA THR A 188 17.42 16.60 -14.78
C THR A 188 18.93 16.44 -14.88
N PRO A 189 19.65 17.47 -15.34
CA PRO A 189 21.14 17.43 -15.42
C PRO A 189 21.83 17.19 -14.07
N ASN A 190 21.17 17.48 -12.93
CA ASN A 190 21.74 17.21 -11.60
C ASN A 190 21.53 15.77 -11.13
N GLY A 191 20.85 14.91 -11.92
CA GLY A 191 20.65 13.49 -11.65
C GLY A 191 19.42 13.16 -10.80
N LEU A 192 18.57 14.14 -10.46
CA LEU A 192 17.27 13.92 -9.81
C LEU A 192 16.14 14.05 -10.83
N PHE A 193 14.99 13.46 -10.50
CA PHE A 193 13.77 13.53 -11.30
C PHE A 193 12.87 14.66 -10.82
N TRP A 194 12.30 15.40 -11.78
CA TRP A 194 11.29 16.42 -11.49
C TRP A 194 9.87 15.86 -11.66
N GLN A 195 8.93 16.43 -10.92
CA GLN A 195 7.50 16.15 -11.11
C GLN A 195 6.66 17.35 -10.71
N ARG A 196 5.46 17.44 -11.30
CA ARG A 196 4.41 18.39 -10.87
C ARG A 196 3.58 17.73 -9.77
N ASP A 197 3.03 18.54 -8.86
CA ASP A 197 2.15 18.03 -7.81
C ASP A 197 0.93 17.26 -8.39
N VAL A 198 0.26 17.82 -9.40
CA VAL A 198 -0.87 17.16 -10.10
C VAL A 198 -0.52 15.80 -10.70
N SER A 199 0.71 15.63 -11.15
CA SER A 199 1.18 14.36 -11.70
C SER A 199 1.74 13.39 -10.65
N ASP A 200 1.84 13.82 -9.40
CA ASP A 200 1.97 12.96 -8.23
C ASP A 200 0.60 12.57 -7.64
N GLY A 201 -0.51 13.11 -8.19
CA GLY A 201 -1.84 12.98 -7.62
C GLY A 201 -2.03 13.79 -6.33
N MET A 202 -1.26 14.89 -6.17
CA MET A 202 -1.12 15.65 -4.92
C MET A 202 -1.37 17.15 -5.17
N GLU A 203 -2.49 17.45 -5.79
CA GLU A 203 -2.87 18.80 -6.16
C GLU A 203 -2.97 19.72 -4.95
N SER A 204 -2.62 20.98 -5.15
CA SER A 204 -2.68 22.00 -4.10
C SER A 204 -1.79 21.70 -2.88
N SER A 205 -0.67 20.96 -3.06
CA SER A 205 0.36 20.86 -2.02
C SER A 205 1.06 22.21 -1.81
N ILE A 206 1.55 22.48 -0.60
CA ILE A 206 2.21 23.76 -0.28
C ILE A 206 3.49 23.91 -1.10
N SER A 207 4.27 22.83 -1.23
CA SER A 207 5.49 22.81 -2.06
C SER A 207 5.23 22.71 -3.55
N GLY A 208 3.97 22.64 -3.99
CA GLY A 208 3.61 22.27 -5.33
C GLY A 208 3.24 23.45 -6.23
N GLY A 209 2.54 23.09 -7.28
CA GLY A 209 1.99 23.98 -8.30
C GLY A 209 1.76 23.20 -9.58
N ARG A 210 0.55 23.26 -10.13
CA ARG A 210 0.12 22.45 -11.29
C ARG A 210 1.04 22.55 -12.52
N ARG A 211 1.92 23.55 -12.58
CA ARG A 211 2.84 23.79 -13.70
C ARG A 211 4.31 23.80 -13.29
N VAL A 212 4.60 23.69 -12.00
CA VAL A 212 5.96 23.83 -11.45
C VAL A 212 6.64 22.45 -11.46
N LYS A 213 7.88 22.40 -11.95
CA LYS A 213 8.66 21.18 -12.08
C LYS A 213 9.62 21.04 -10.89
N ASN A 214 9.09 20.73 -9.74
CA ASN A 214 9.88 20.58 -8.53
C ASN A 214 10.55 19.20 -8.46
N LEU A 215 11.67 19.10 -7.75
CA LEU A 215 12.29 17.83 -7.40
C LEU A 215 11.60 17.33 -6.11
N ARG A 216 10.71 16.37 -6.25
CA ARG A 216 9.86 15.92 -5.16
C ARG A 216 10.41 14.64 -4.51
N PRO A 217 10.28 14.45 -3.19
CA PRO A 217 10.69 13.21 -2.52
C PRO A 217 10.04 11.96 -3.10
N THR A 218 8.78 12.05 -3.55
CA THR A 218 7.98 10.98 -4.14
C THR A 218 8.63 10.38 -5.37
N ILE A 219 8.68 11.11 -6.48
CA ILE A 219 9.22 10.58 -7.75
C ILE A 219 10.66 10.10 -7.62
N ASN A 220 11.50 10.79 -6.83
CA ASN A 220 12.89 10.39 -6.65
C ASN A 220 13.03 9.09 -5.84
N THR A 221 12.17 8.89 -4.85
CA THR A 221 12.07 7.62 -4.11
C THR A 221 11.57 6.49 -5.01
N TYR A 222 10.53 6.73 -5.80
CA TYR A 222 9.96 5.73 -6.70
C TYR A 222 10.98 5.28 -7.75
N MET A 223 11.70 6.22 -8.36
CA MET A 223 12.74 5.90 -9.34
C MET A 223 13.92 5.15 -8.72
N TRP A 224 14.29 5.48 -7.47
CA TRP A 224 15.28 4.70 -6.74
C TRP A 224 14.81 3.27 -6.48
N ALA A 225 13.58 3.10 -6.00
CA ALA A 225 13.00 1.79 -5.71
C ALA A 225 12.85 0.94 -6.98
N ASN A 226 12.44 1.56 -8.09
CA ASN A 226 12.38 0.91 -9.40
C ASN A 226 13.76 0.44 -9.88
N ALA A 227 14.81 1.28 -9.76
CA ALA A 227 16.16 0.88 -10.12
C ALA A 227 16.67 -0.29 -9.27
N LYS A 228 16.46 -0.25 -7.95
CA LYS A 228 16.80 -1.35 -7.03
C LYS A 228 16.09 -2.66 -7.42
N ALA A 229 14.80 -2.58 -7.73
CA ALA A 229 14.01 -3.73 -8.14
C ALA A 229 14.48 -4.31 -9.48
N ILE A 230 14.71 -3.47 -10.51
CA ILE A 230 15.22 -3.91 -11.81
C ILE A 230 16.59 -4.60 -11.64
N ALA A 231 17.48 -4.07 -10.81
CA ALA A 231 18.77 -4.70 -10.52
C ALA A 231 18.60 -6.10 -9.91
N ALA A 232 17.69 -6.24 -8.93
CA ALA A 232 17.39 -7.52 -8.29
C ALA A 232 16.76 -8.53 -9.26
N ILE A 233 15.80 -8.08 -10.09
CA ILE A 233 15.18 -8.93 -11.12
C ILE A 233 16.22 -9.36 -12.18
N ALA A 234 17.13 -8.45 -12.60
CA ALA A 234 18.19 -8.75 -13.53
C ALA A 234 19.18 -9.80 -12.97
N ALA A 235 19.46 -9.76 -11.67
CA ALA A 235 20.26 -10.79 -10.99
C ALA A 235 19.61 -12.17 -11.11
N LEU A 236 18.30 -12.28 -10.86
CA LEU A 236 17.54 -13.53 -11.01
C LEU A 236 17.47 -14.00 -12.48
N ALA A 237 17.48 -13.05 -13.43
CA ALA A 237 17.48 -13.32 -14.86
C ALA A 237 18.86 -13.66 -15.44
N GLY A 238 19.94 -13.60 -14.64
CA GLY A 238 21.33 -13.79 -15.12
C GLY A 238 21.83 -12.65 -16.02
N ARG A 239 21.19 -11.46 -15.98
CA ARG A 239 21.53 -10.28 -16.78
C ARG A 239 22.49 -9.37 -16.01
N ASP A 240 23.76 -9.77 -15.87
CA ASP A 240 24.76 -9.07 -15.07
C ASP A 240 25.11 -7.65 -15.54
N ASP A 241 25.02 -7.38 -16.84
CA ASP A 241 25.17 -6.04 -17.42
C ASP A 241 24.08 -5.09 -16.93
N VAL A 242 22.83 -5.51 -17.02
CA VAL A 242 21.66 -4.76 -16.52
C VAL A 242 21.73 -4.60 -15.02
N ARG A 243 22.06 -5.68 -14.29
CA ARG A 243 22.21 -5.62 -12.83
C ARG A 243 23.18 -4.51 -12.42
N ARG A 244 24.40 -4.49 -12.97
CA ARG A 244 25.41 -3.46 -12.66
C ARG A 244 24.98 -2.05 -13.05
N GLU A 245 24.31 -1.88 -14.21
CA GLU A 245 23.78 -0.58 -14.63
C GLU A 245 22.80 -0.03 -13.59
N TYR A 246 21.82 -0.84 -13.17
CA TYR A 246 20.76 -0.39 -12.28
C TYR A 246 21.18 -0.31 -10.81
N GLU A 247 22.14 -1.12 -10.37
CA GLU A 247 22.80 -0.94 -9.06
C GLU A 247 23.52 0.42 -9.01
N ALA A 248 24.22 0.80 -10.07
CA ALA A 248 24.91 2.10 -10.14
C ALA A 248 23.90 3.26 -10.15
N LYS A 249 22.79 3.15 -10.91
CA LYS A 249 21.71 4.15 -10.92
C LYS A 249 21.09 4.31 -9.53
N ALA A 250 20.75 3.21 -8.87
CA ALA A 250 20.19 3.22 -7.52
C ALA A 250 21.18 3.83 -6.51
N SER A 251 22.46 3.44 -6.55
CA SER A 251 23.48 3.99 -5.64
C SER A 251 23.64 5.50 -5.82
N ASN A 252 23.75 5.97 -7.06
CA ASN A 252 23.89 7.40 -7.36
C ASN A 252 22.65 8.20 -6.91
N LEU A 253 21.45 7.72 -7.23
CA LEU A 253 20.22 8.40 -6.87
C LEU A 253 20.01 8.46 -5.35
N ARG A 254 20.37 7.40 -4.62
CA ARG A 254 20.35 7.38 -3.13
C ARG A 254 21.27 8.46 -2.55
N GLN A 255 22.48 8.56 -3.05
CA GLN A 255 23.45 9.57 -2.58
C GLN A 255 22.96 10.99 -2.86
N LEU A 256 22.49 11.26 -4.07
CA LEU A 256 21.94 12.56 -4.45
C LEU A 256 20.70 12.91 -3.63
N PHE A 257 19.79 11.97 -3.49
CA PHE A 257 18.56 12.15 -2.70
C PHE A 257 18.88 12.55 -1.25
N GLN A 258 19.68 11.77 -0.56
CA GLN A 258 20.02 12.03 0.84
C GLN A 258 20.79 13.36 1.02
N LYS A 259 21.63 13.73 0.04
CA LYS A 259 22.40 14.97 0.08
C LYS A 259 21.53 16.20 -0.18
N LEU A 260 20.57 16.11 -1.09
CA LEU A 260 19.85 17.27 -1.61
C LEU A 260 18.47 17.45 -0.97
N HIS A 261 17.71 16.37 -0.70
CA HIS A 261 16.37 16.48 -0.12
C HIS A 261 16.35 16.62 1.41
N TRP A 262 17.41 16.19 2.11
CA TRP A 262 17.46 16.36 3.54
C TRP A 262 17.72 17.82 3.93
N ASN A 263 16.71 18.48 4.51
CA ASN A 263 16.85 19.81 5.07
C ASN A 263 17.39 19.70 6.52
N PRO A 264 18.66 20.05 6.79
CA PRO A 264 19.23 19.91 8.12
C PRO A 264 18.65 20.89 9.15
N LYS A 265 18.08 22.02 8.70
CA LYS A 265 17.41 22.98 9.58
C LYS A 265 16.08 22.44 10.08
N ASP A 266 15.31 21.85 9.19
CA ASP A 266 13.97 21.34 9.48
C ASP A 266 14.00 19.85 9.86
N GLN A 267 15.16 19.18 9.70
CA GLN A 267 15.37 17.75 9.98
C GLN A 267 14.32 16.86 9.30
N PHE A 268 14.13 17.11 8.00
CA PHE A 268 13.10 16.44 7.21
C PHE A 268 13.51 16.33 5.73
N PHE A 269 12.96 15.36 5.00
CA PHE A 269 13.09 15.31 3.55
C PHE A 269 12.04 16.22 2.91
N GLU A 270 12.49 17.26 2.23
CA GLU A 270 11.64 18.28 1.64
C GLU A 270 11.73 18.29 0.12
N THR A 271 10.69 18.85 -0.49
CA THR A 271 10.69 19.19 -1.90
C THR A 271 11.70 20.31 -2.17
N LEU A 272 12.49 20.15 -3.26
CA LEU A 272 13.29 21.24 -3.80
C LEU A 272 12.53 21.93 -4.93
N LEU A 273 12.45 23.24 -4.85
CA LEU A 273 11.86 24.07 -5.88
C LEU A 273 12.73 24.10 -7.15
N GLU A 274 12.19 24.58 -8.26
CA GLU A 274 12.92 24.69 -9.55
C GLU A 274 14.24 25.46 -9.44
N ASP A 275 14.36 26.41 -8.49
CA ASP A 275 15.58 27.16 -8.22
C ASP A 275 16.58 26.42 -7.28
N GLY A 276 16.25 25.20 -6.89
CA GLY A 276 17.09 24.34 -6.04
C GLY A 276 17.02 24.64 -4.54
N LYS A 277 16.13 25.57 -4.10
CA LYS A 277 15.92 25.83 -2.68
C LYS A 277 14.90 24.85 -2.09
N PHE A 278 15.00 24.62 -0.79
CA PHE A 278 13.95 23.91 -0.05
C PHE A 278 12.63 24.68 -0.10
N ALA A 279 11.53 23.94 -0.20
CA ALA A 279 10.20 24.53 -0.15
C ALA A 279 9.90 25.19 1.21
N GLY A 280 10.62 24.80 2.26
CA GLY A 280 10.47 25.38 3.62
C GLY A 280 9.21 24.90 4.33
N VAL A 281 8.69 23.75 3.93
CA VAL A 281 7.55 23.09 4.54
C VAL A 281 7.81 21.60 4.66
N ARG A 282 7.50 21.02 5.82
CA ARG A 282 7.41 19.58 5.96
C ARG A 282 6.05 19.11 5.43
N GLU A 283 6.06 18.23 4.48
CA GLU A 283 4.88 17.56 3.94
C GLU A 283 4.97 16.06 4.19
N GLU A 284 3.83 15.39 4.41
CA GLU A 284 3.77 13.96 4.76
C GLU A 284 4.53 13.07 3.76
N ILE A 285 4.63 13.51 2.50
CA ILE A 285 5.42 12.84 1.45
C ILE A 285 6.91 12.69 1.79
N GLY A 286 7.44 13.48 2.72
CA GLY A 286 8.80 13.35 3.23
C GLY A 286 9.06 12.05 4.02
N TYR A 287 8.01 11.29 4.39
CA TYR A 287 8.14 9.94 4.94
C TYR A 287 8.22 8.84 3.87
N THR A 288 7.83 9.13 2.63
CA THR A 288 7.86 8.17 1.51
C THR A 288 9.20 7.43 1.37
N PRO A 289 10.38 8.06 1.56
CA PRO A 289 11.67 7.36 1.42
C PRO A 289 11.81 6.12 2.31
N TRP A 290 11.28 6.15 3.53
CA TRP A 290 11.35 5.00 4.44
C TRP A 290 10.38 3.87 4.07
N ALA A 291 9.31 4.16 3.32
CA ALA A 291 8.42 3.12 2.82
C ALA A 291 9.11 2.17 1.82
N PHE A 292 10.26 2.56 1.30
CA PHE A 292 11.08 1.80 0.34
C PHE A 292 12.51 1.50 0.85
N ASP A 293 12.84 1.83 2.10
CA ASP A 293 14.17 1.67 2.70
C ASP A 293 15.28 2.45 1.97
N LEU A 294 14.91 3.62 1.42
CA LEU A 294 15.89 4.45 0.72
C LEU A 294 16.90 5.07 1.68
N PRO A 295 16.54 5.71 2.81
CA PRO A 295 17.51 6.35 3.67
C PRO A 295 18.45 5.33 4.31
N GLU A 296 19.73 5.63 4.32
CA GLU A 296 20.69 4.91 5.16
C GLU A 296 20.46 5.29 6.62
N GLN A 297 20.84 4.39 7.53
CA GLN A 297 20.82 4.73 8.94
C GLN A 297 21.90 5.77 9.24
N ARG A 298 21.47 7.01 9.48
CA ARG A 298 22.35 8.13 9.84
C ARG A 298 21.83 8.87 11.05
N ASN A 299 22.75 9.41 11.82
CA ASN A 299 22.41 10.29 12.92
C ASN A 299 21.63 11.51 12.41
N GLY A 300 20.51 11.80 13.08
CA GLY A 300 19.63 12.95 12.74
C GLY A 300 18.40 12.60 11.90
N TYR A 301 18.42 11.55 11.07
CA TYR A 301 17.25 11.17 10.27
C TYR A 301 16.05 10.74 11.13
N GLY A 302 16.30 10.13 12.29
CA GLY A 302 15.26 9.76 13.25
C GLY A 302 14.45 10.95 13.79
N GLU A 303 14.98 12.17 13.74
CA GLU A 303 14.30 13.38 14.20
C GLU A 303 13.05 13.70 13.37
N ALA A 304 13.00 13.26 12.09
CA ALA A 304 11.82 13.43 11.23
C ALA A 304 10.55 12.81 11.85
N TRP A 305 10.70 11.69 12.55
CA TRP A 305 9.58 10.95 13.14
C TRP A 305 8.92 11.65 14.33
N LYS A 306 9.59 12.64 14.92
CA LYS A 306 9.02 13.51 15.94
C LYS A 306 7.79 14.28 15.48
N GLN A 307 7.77 14.63 14.19
CA GLN A 307 6.68 15.43 13.63
C GLN A 307 5.35 14.64 13.54
N LEU A 308 5.43 13.31 13.53
CA LEU A 308 4.25 12.46 13.35
C LEU A 308 3.32 12.45 14.57
N THR A 309 3.88 12.72 15.77
CA THR A 309 3.15 12.81 17.04
C THR A 309 3.02 14.23 17.56
N ASP A 310 3.61 15.22 16.88
CA ASP A 310 3.50 16.63 17.24
C ASP A 310 2.18 17.23 16.71
N PRO A 311 1.30 17.78 17.58
CA PRO A 311 0.06 18.43 17.17
C PRO A 311 0.27 19.72 16.34
N LYS A 312 1.49 20.24 16.27
CA LYS A 312 1.88 21.30 15.32
C LYS A 312 2.60 20.73 14.08
N GLY A 313 2.94 19.45 14.11
CA GLY A 313 3.45 18.67 12.99
C GLY A 313 2.31 18.05 12.21
N PHE A 314 2.26 16.73 12.18
CA PHE A 314 1.26 15.98 11.39
C PHE A 314 0.16 15.32 12.22
N TYR A 315 0.25 15.29 13.54
CA TYR A 315 -0.70 14.57 14.38
C TYR A 315 -2.09 15.19 14.36
N ALA A 316 -3.10 14.37 14.03
CA ALA A 316 -4.51 14.74 14.15
C ALA A 316 -5.37 13.50 14.42
N PRO A 317 -6.57 13.65 15.04
CA PRO A 317 -7.35 12.52 15.56
C PRO A 317 -8.02 11.62 14.50
N TYR A 318 -7.97 11.99 13.20
CA TYR A 318 -8.51 11.21 12.09
C TYR A 318 -7.50 11.00 10.95
N GLY A 319 -6.22 11.03 11.24
CA GLY A 319 -5.14 10.77 10.30
C GLY A 319 -4.10 11.88 10.28
N PRO A 320 -2.86 11.56 9.90
CA PRO A 320 -1.84 12.58 9.70
C PRO A 320 -2.31 13.63 8.69
N THR A 321 -1.90 14.88 8.92
CA THR A 321 -2.13 15.96 7.95
C THR A 321 -1.11 15.88 6.82
N THR A 322 -1.48 16.24 5.59
CA THR A 322 -0.55 16.20 4.45
C THR A 322 0.54 17.25 4.49
N ALA A 323 0.34 18.33 5.26
CA ALA A 323 1.34 19.35 5.55
C ALA A 323 1.40 19.62 7.07
N GLU A 324 2.55 20.10 7.56
CA GLU A 324 2.69 20.44 8.99
C GLU A 324 1.75 21.58 9.39
N GLN A 325 1.04 21.41 10.51
CA GLN A 325 -0.02 22.31 10.97
C GLN A 325 0.49 23.71 11.38
N ARG A 326 1.79 23.85 11.63
CA ARG A 326 2.40 25.14 11.97
C ARG A 326 2.68 26.04 10.76
N HIS A 327 2.60 25.51 9.54
CA HIS A 327 2.90 26.29 8.34
C HIS A 327 1.79 27.31 8.06
N PRO A 328 2.11 28.56 7.67
CA PRO A 328 1.10 29.60 7.42
C PRO A 328 0.08 29.27 6.33
N GLU A 329 0.47 28.44 5.36
CA GLU A 329 -0.39 27.99 4.26
C GLU A 329 -1.14 26.70 4.55
N PHE A 330 -1.00 26.15 5.76
CA PHE A 330 -1.83 25.03 6.19
C PHE A 330 -3.29 25.43 6.24
N VAL A 331 -4.15 24.66 5.55
CA VAL A 331 -5.58 24.96 5.51
C VAL A 331 -6.43 23.70 5.37
N ILE A 332 -7.53 23.65 6.11
CA ILE A 332 -8.63 22.70 5.91
C ILE A 332 -9.79 23.48 5.30
N ALA A 333 -9.95 23.38 3.98
CA ALA A 333 -10.94 24.19 3.28
C ALA A 333 -11.98 23.30 2.60
N ARG A 334 -13.24 23.75 2.66
CA ARG A 334 -14.37 23.16 1.93
C ARG A 334 -14.72 23.95 0.68
N LYS A 335 -13.82 24.84 0.24
CA LYS A 335 -14.02 25.72 -0.93
C LYS A 335 -12.84 25.54 -1.89
N GLY A 336 -13.14 25.40 -3.17
CA GLY A 336 -12.11 25.34 -4.22
C GLY A 336 -11.91 23.95 -4.78
N ASP A 337 -10.67 23.50 -4.81
CA ASP A 337 -10.27 22.18 -5.31
C ASP A 337 -10.67 21.07 -4.33
N ASP A 338 -11.22 19.99 -4.83
CA ASP A 338 -11.57 18.81 -4.03
C ASP A 338 -10.33 17.93 -3.74
N CYS A 339 -9.25 18.08 -4.49
CA CYS A 339 -7.95 17.41 -4.27
C CYS A 339 -6.96 18.33 -3.55
N GLN A 340 -7.10 18.47 -2.23
CA GLN A 340 -6.26 19.35 -1.41
C GLN A 340 -5.21 18.54 -0.63
N TRP A 341 -3.93 18.92 -0.82
CA TRP A 341 -2.78 18.31 -0.14
C TRP A 341 -2.03 19.31 0.77
N ASN A 342 -2.65 20.43 1.10
CA ASN A 342 -2.10 21.47 1.96
C ASN A 342 -2.66 21.45 3.39
N GLY A 343 -3.17 20.29 3.84
CA GLY A 343 -3.73 20.14 5.18
C GLY A 343 -4.57 18.89 5.41
N PRO A 344 -5.58 18.58 4.57
CA PRO A 344 -6.43 17.41 4.75
C PRO A 344 -5.65 16.11 4.89
N SER A 345 -6.18 15.13 5.63
CA SER A 345 -5.62 13.78 5.65
C SER A 345 -6.04 13.00 4.41
N TRP A 346 -5.12 12.21 3.89
CA TRP A 346 -5.35 11.34 2.73
C TRP A 346 -5.01 9.88 3.07
N PRO A 347 -5.93 8.93 2.86
CA PRO A 347 -5.63 7.49 3.02
C PRO A 347 -4.40 7.03 2.24
N PHE A 348 -4.16 7.61 1.05
CA PHE A 348 -2.95 7.38 0.26
C PHE A 348 -1.67 7.66 1.04
N ALA A 349 -1.50 8.88 1.53
CA ALA A 349 -0.31 9.32 2.25
C ALA A 349 -0.18 8.59 3.59
N THR A 350 -1.29 8.45 4.34
CA THR A 350 -1.33 7.73 5.61
C THR A 350 -0.87 6.28 5.46
N SER A 351 -1.31 5.58 4.39
CA SER A 351 -0.89 4.19 4.17
C SER A 351 0.60 4.06 3.85
N ILE A 352 1.16 4.97 3.06
CA ILE A 352 2.61 5.02 2.77
C ILE A 352 3.41 5.36 4.05
N THR A 353 2.93 6.30 4.86
CA THR A 353 3.55 6.68 6.14
C THR A 353 3.54 5.54 7.15
N LEU A 354 2.45 4.78 7.25
CA LEU A 354 2.39 3.58 8.10
C LEU A 354 3.31 2.46 7.60
N ARG A 355 3.39 2.23 6.28
CA ARG A 355 4.39 1.32 5.70
C ARG A 355 5.81 1.76 6.07
N ALA A 356 6.12 3.06 5.93
CA ALA A 356 7.40 3.63 6.30
C ALA A 356 7.71 3.42 7.79
N ALA A 357 6.75 3.67 8.68
CA ALA A 357 6.90 3.46 10.11
C ALA A 357 7.14 1.99 10.46
N ALA A 358 6.43 1.06 9.84
CA ALA A 358 6.64 -0.37 10.03
C ALA A 358 8.04 -0.81 9.58
N ASN A 359 8.53 -0.32 8.42
CA ASN A 359 9.87 -0.60 7.92
C ASN A 359 10.94 -0.06 8.88
N VAL A 360 10.78 1.16 9.39
CA VAL A 360 11.72 1.74 10.35
C VAL A 360 11.78 0.91 11.63
N LEU A 361 10.66 0.43 12.14
CA LEU A 361 10.62 -0.43 13.32
C LEU A 361 11.21 -1.82 13.07
N ASP A 362 11.25 -2.27 11.81
CA ASP A 362 11.78 -3.57 11.44
C ASP A 362 13.25 -3.55 11.04
N ASP A 363 13.62 -2.67 10.12
CA ASP A 363 14.89 -2.72 9.39
C ASP A 363 15.93 -1.71 9.88
N TYR A 364 15.53 -0.72 10.71
CA TYR A 364 16.42 0.30 11.25
C TYR A 364 16.60 0.13 12.77
N ALA A 365 17.68 0.68 13.33
CA ALA A 365 17.71 0.89 14.79
C ALA A 365 16.56 1.83 15.15
N PRO A 366 15.72 1.48 16.13
CA PRO A 366 14.50 2.23 16.43
C PRO A 366 14.83 3.70 16.70
N PRO A 367 14.21 4.65 15.98
CA PRO A 367 14.36 6.05 16.30
C PRO A 367 13.70 6.36 17.64
N GLN A 368 14.24 7.34 18.34
CA GLN A 368 13.75 7.75 19.66
C GLN A 368 12.26 8.13 19.66
N PHE A 369 11.72 8.58 18.50
CA PHE A 369 10.37 9.14 18.37
C PHE A 369 9.38 8.22 17.67
N LEU A 370 9.75 6.97 17.38
CA LEU A 370 8.86 5.98 16.79
C LEU A 370 8.98 4.65 17.54
N THR A 371 7.89 4.22 18.15
CA THR A 371 7.81 2.96 18.90
C THR A 371 6.66 2.09 18.36
N PRO A 372 6.62 0.79 18.69
CA PRO A 372 5.47 -0.05 18.36
C PRO A 372 4.14 0.49 18.88
N GLU A 373 4.13 1.18 20.03
CA GLU A 373 2.94 1.84 20.60
C GLU A 373 2.45 2.95 19.68
N ILE A 374 3.36 3.85 19.26
CA ILE A 374 3.03 4.95 18.33
C ILE A 374 2.51 4.39 17.00
N TYR A 375 3.12 3.32 16.49
CA TYR A 375 2.63 2.66 15.27
C TYR A 375 1.19 2.17 15.43
N ARG A 376 0.88 1.48 16.54
CA ARG A 376 -0.49 0.99 16.82
C ARG A 376 -1.48 2.14 16.98
N ASP A 377 -1.10 3.21 17.67
CA ASP A 377 -1.95 4.40 17.83
C ASP A 377 -2.29 5.05 16.48
N LEU A 378 -1.30 5.21 15.60
CA LEU A 378 -1.49 5.76 14.26
C LEU A 378 -2.32 4.83 13.37
N LEU A 379 -2.13 3.51 13.46
CA LEU A 379 -2.95 2.54 12.76
C LEU A 379 -4.41 2.56 13.27
N GLY A 380 -4.60 2.70 14.59
CA GLY A 380 -5.92 2.89 15.20
C GLY A 380 -6.62 4.18 14.73
N ILE A 381 -5.86 5.28 14.62
CA ILE A 381 -6.36 6.54 14.05
C ILE A 381 -6.76 6.33 12.57
N TYR A 382 -5.94 5.62 11.79
CA TYR A 382 -6.24 5.31 10.40
C TYR A 382 -7.46 4.40 10.26
N THR A 383 -7.62 3.40 11.13
CA THR A 383 -8.83 2.57 11.22
C THR A 383 -10.06 3.42 11.48
N LYS A 384 -9.99 4.28 12.50
CA LYS A 384 -11.07 5.19 12.89
C LYS A 384 -11.46 6.16 11.77
N SER A 385 -10.51 6.58 10.93
CA SER A 385 -10.78 7.51 9.82
C SER A 385 -11.63 6.89 8.72
N GLN A 386 -11.60 5.56 8.57
CA GLN A 386 -12.28 4.85 7.48
C GLN A 386 -13.75 4.55 7.78
N HIS A 387 -14.51 5.61 8.04
CA HIS A 387 -15.94 5.52 8.39
C HIS A 387 -16.77 6.63 7.76
N LEU A 388 -18.04 6.33 7.57
CA LEU A 388 -19.07 7.27 7.15
C LEU A 388 -20.26 7.18 8.08
N LYS A 389 -20.78 8.33 8.51
CA LYS A 389 -22.09 8.40 9.17
C LYS A 389 -23.18 8.33 8.11
N LEU A 390 -24.01 7.30 8.20
CA LEU A 390 -25.13 7.07 7.31
C LEU A 390 -26.33 7.99 7.64
N PRO A 391 -27.31 8.13 6.72
CA PRO A 391 -28.48 8.99 6.94
C PRO A 391 -29.34 8.63 8.17
N ASP A 392 -29.38 7.37 8.57
CA ASP A 392 -30.07 6.89 9.75
C ASP A 392 -29.31 7.14 11.07
N GLY A 393 -28.10 7.70 10.97
CA GLY A 393 -27.22 8.00 12.10
C GLY A 393 -26.28 6.87 12.50
N SER A 394 -26.39 5.69 11.90
CA SER A 394 -25.43 4.60 12.07
C SER A 394 -24.06 4.94 11.43
N VAL A 395 -23.03 4.15 11.76
CA VAL A 395 -21.67 4.35 11.24
C VAL A 395 -21.24 3.08 10.53
N ALA A 396 -20.85 3.21 9.27
CA ALA A 396 -20.35 2.11 8.44
C ALA A 396 -18.89 2.33 8.01
N PRO A 397 -18.10 1.28 7.79
CA PRO A 397 -16.78 1.41 7.22
C PRO A 397 -16.85 2.04 5.82
N PHE A 398 -15.97 3.01 5.56
CA PHE A 398 -15.99 3.76 4.31
C PHE A 398 -14.62 4.36 4.01
N VAL A 399 -14.32 4.54 2.74
CA VAL A 399 -13.15 5.27 2.27
C VAL A 399 -13.52 6.14 1.08
N ASP A 400 -13.01 7.39 1.08
CA ASP A 400 -13.13 8.36 0.00
C ASP A 400 -11.75 9.03 -0.20
N GLU A 401 -11.69 10.12 -0.95
CA GLU A 401 -10.44 10.79 -1.34
C GLU A 401 -9.70 11.37 -0.12
N ASN A 402 -10.25 12.41 0.51
CA ASN A 402 -9.62 13.12 1.62
C ASN A 402 -10.62 13.49 2.71
N LEU A 403 -10.10 13.64 3.92
CA LEU A 403 -10.94 13.96 5.07
C LEU A 403 -10.35 15.11 5.91
N ASP A 404 -11.23 15.79 6.60
CA ASP A 404 -10.86 16.72 7.66
C ASP A 404 -10.21 15.92 8.81
N PRO A 405 -8.91 16.11 9.07
CA PRO A 405 -8.17 15.32 10.05
C PRO A 405 -8.61 15.56 11.50
N PHE A 406 -9.42 16.61 11.77
CA PHE A 406 -9.92 16.93 13.12
C PHE A 406 -11.33 16.43 13.36
N THR A 407 -12.15 16.31 12.34
CA THR A 407 -13.58 15.93 12.47
C THR A 407 -13.91 14.58 11.83
N GLY A 408 -13.06 14.07 10.93
CA GLY A 408 -13.31 12.84 10.18
C GLY A 408 -14.33 12.99 9.04
N ILE A 409 -14.73 14.21 8.69
CA ILE A 409 -15.63 14.46 7.56
C ILE A 409 -14.87 14.31 6.24
N TRP A 410 -15.39 13.51 5.32
CA TRP A 410 -14.87 13.35 3.96
C TRP A 410 -15.09 14.63 3.15
N LEU A 411 -14.02 15.40 2.94
CA LEU A 411 -14.11 16.78 2.42
C LEU A 411 -14.56 16.85 0.97
N ALA A 412 -13.98 16.03 0.09
CA ALA A 412 -14.36 15.98 -1.32
C ALA A 412 -15.83 15.59 -1.49
N ARG A 413 -16.31 14.61 -0.70
CA ARG A 413 -17.70 14.20 -0.64
C ARG A 413 -18.62 15.29 -0.15
N ASP A 414 -18.33 15.89 1.01
CA ASP A 414 -19.13 16.94 1.64
C ASP A 414 -19.23 18.18 0.73
N LEU A 415 -18.14 18.56 0.09
CA LEU A 415 -18.10 19.66 -0.88
C LEU A 415 -19.03 19.41 -2.07
N LYS A 416 -19.03 18.21 -2.63
CA LYS A 416 -19.90 17.83 -3.75
C LYS A 416 -21.38 17.74 -3.34
N ILE A 417 -21.67 17.24 -2.16
CA ILE A 417 -23.04 17.22 -1.60
C ILE A 417 -23.54 18.66 -1.45
N THR A 418 -22.74 19.55 -0.83
CA THR A 418 -23.08 20.95 -0.61
C THR A 418 -23.32 21.71 -1.93
N LYS A 419 -22.56 21.37 -2.99
CA LYS A 419 -22.71 21.96 -4.33
C LYS A 419 -23.79 21.29 -5.18
N HIS A 420 -24.51 20.28 -4.67
CA HIS A 420 -25.46 19.46 -5.42
C HIS A 420 -24.86 18.79 -6.69
N THR A 421 -23.56 18.49 -6.64
CA THR A 421 -22.82 17.81 -7.72
C THR A 421 -22.34 16.42 -7.35
N TYR A 422 -22.74 15.93 -6.19
CA TYR A 422 -22.38 14.61 -5.72
C TYR A 422 -23.05 13.51 -6.56
N TYR A 423 -22.22 12.57 -7.01
CA TYR A 423 -22.66 11.42 -7.80
C TYR A 423 -21.94 10.12 -7.40
N GLY A 424 -21.33 10.09 -6.21
CA GLY A 424 -20.63 8.90 -5.69
C GLY A 424 -19.25 8.65 -6.32
N ARG A 425 -18.55 9.69 -6.78
CA ARG A 425 -17.23 9.54 -7.43
C ARG A 425 -16.22 8.82 -6.56
N GLY A 426 -16.06 9.26 -5.33
CA GLY A 426 -15.07 8.75 -4.39
C GLY A 426 -15.58 7.59 -3.49
N ASP A 427 -16.82 7.10 -3.72
CA ASP A 427 -17.38 6.03 -2.89
C ASP A 427 -16.54 4.76 -3.01
N HIS A 428 -16.12 4.22 -1.87
CA HIS A 428 -15.25 3.05 -1.75
C HIS A 428 -13.86 3.21 -2.40
N TYR A 429 -13.32 4.41 -2.40
CA TYR A 429 -12.12 4.83 -3.11
C TYR A 429 -10.92 3.89 -2.93
N ASN A 430 -10.38 3.35 -4.05
CA ASN A 430 -9.32 2.37 -4.04
C ASN A 430 -7.95 3.01 -4.35
N HIS A 431 -7.44 3.82 -3.43
CA HIS A 431 -6.25 4.66 -3.60
C HIS A 431 -5.30 4.55 -2.39
N SER A 432 -5.43 3.47 -1.61
CA SER A 432 -4.65 3.29 -0.38
C SER A 432 -4.58 1.82 -0.01
N SER A 433 -3.61 1.44 0.81
CA SER A 433 -3.55 0.11 1.40
C SER A 433 -4.02 0.11 2.85
N TYR A 434 -4.55 -1.02 3.29
CA TYR A 434 -4.92 -1.29 4.67
C TYR A 434 -4.67 -2.74 5.06
N ALA A 435 -5.18 -3.71 4.28
CA ALA A 435 -4.96 -5.12 4.55
C ALA A 435 -3.48 -5.49 4.50
N ASP A 436 -2.72 -4.94 3.55
CA ASP A 436 -1.27 -5.09 3.51
C ASP A 436 -0.58 -4.56 4.78
N LEU A 437 -1.03 -3.42 5.32
CA LEU A 437 -0.50 -2.87 6.57
C LEU A 437 -0.81 -3.75 7.79
N ILE A 438 -1.96 -4.43 7.80
CA ILE A 438 -2.28 -5.42 8.84
C ILE A 438 -1.35 -6.62 8.69
N ILE A 439 -1.21 -7.17 7.48
CA ILE A 439 -0.42 -8.38 7.22
C ILE A 439 1.07 -8.12 7.47
N THR A 440 1.65 -7.09 6.85
CA THR A 440 3.10 -6.84 6.89
C THR A 440 3.53 -6.00 8.08
N GLY A 441 2.69 -5.07 8.54
CA GLY A 441 2.99 -4.19 9.66
C GLY A 441 2.57 -4.79 11.00
N LEU A 442 1.26 -4.91 11.23
CA LEU A 442 0.73 -5.26 12.55
C LEU A 442 0.97 -6.73 12.94
N ILE A 443 0.62 -7.67 12.04
CA ILE A 443 0.92 -9.11 12.22
C ILE A 443 2.38 -9.39 11.92
N GLY A 444 2.98 -8.62 11.00
CA GLY A 444 4.41 -8.56 10.81
C GLY A 444 4.99 -9.65 9.90
N LEU A 445 4.23 -10.19 8.96
CA LEU A 445 4.80 -11.05 7.91
C LEU A 445 5.73 -10.21 7.02
N ARG A 446 7.03 -10.55 7.01
CA ARG A 446 8.05 -9.85 6.24
C ARG A 446 8.50 -10.70 5.05
N PRO A 447 7.96 -10.46 3.84
CA PRO A 447 8.35 -11.23 2.67
C PRO A 447 9.84 -11.14 2.36
N ARG A 448 10.48 -12.29 2.09
CA ARG A 448 11.91 -12.42 1.83
C ARG A 448 12.18 -13.05 0.46
N ALA A 449 13.34 -12.69 -0.11
CA ALA A 449 13.76 -13.21 -1.41
C ALA A 449 14.36 -14.64 -1.35
N ASP A 450 14.68 -15.14 -0.15
CA ASP A 450 15.42 -16.37 0.11
C ASP A 450 14.54 -17.54 0.59
N ASN A 451 13.24 -17.53 0.28
CA ASN A 451 12.26 -18.50 0.75
C ASN A 451 12.16 -18.61 2.29
N THR A 452 12.57 -17.58 3.01
CA THR A 452 12.39 -17.50 4.45
C THR A 452 11.03 -16.92 4.80
N ILE A 453 10.30 -17.60 5.69
CA ILE A 453 9.17 -16.99 6.40
C ILE A 453 9.76 -16.21 7.57
N GLU A 454 9.47 -14.93 7.64
CA GLU A 454 9.83 -14.10 8.78
C GLU A 454 8.60 -13.36 9.30
N VAL A 455 8.36 -13.44 10.61
CA VAL A 455 7.24 -12.77 11.28
C VAL A 455 7.75 -11.98 12.46
N LYS A 456 7.44 -10.68 12.51
CA LYS A 456 7.77 -9.77 13.62
C LYS A 456 6.54 -8.94 13.99
N PRO A 457 5.67 -9.41 14.87
CA PRO A 457 4.44 -8.71 15.23
C PRO A 457 4.70 -7.37 15.91
N LEU A 458 3.95 -6.35 15.49
CA LEU A 458 3.80 -5.08 16.22
C LEU A 458 2.52 -5.05 17.06
N ALA A 459 1.62 -6.04 16.90
CA ALA A 459 0.44 -6.23 17.73
C ALA A 459 0.83 -6.52 19.19
N ASN A 460 -0.04 -6.13 20.13
CA ASN A 460 0.15 -6.36 21.58
C ASN A 460 -1.07 -7.04 22.23
N TRP A 461 -1.92 -7.65 21.43
CA TRP A 461 -3.13 -8.34 21.88
C TRP A 461 -2.81 -9.63 22.62
N ASP A 462 -3.80 -10.16 23.34
CA ASP A 462 -3.66 -11.48 23.98
C ASP A 462 -3.83 -12.65 23.00
N TRP A 463 -4.43 -12.39 21.82
CA TRP A 463 -4.57 -13.36 20.76
C TRP A 463 -4.82 -12.70 19.40
N PHE A 464 -4.41 -13.34 18.33
CA PHE A 464 -4.80 -13.08 16.94
C PHE A 464 -4.51 -14.31 16.07
N CYS A 465 -5.21 -14.41 14.95
CA CYS A 465 -4.91 -15.36 13.90
C CYS A 465 -5.08 -14.70 12.53
N LEU A 466 -4.06 -14.82 11.70
CA LEU A 466 -4.12 -14.52 10.27
C LEU A 466 -3.92 -15.83 9.52
N ASP A 467 -4.94 -16.28 8.82
CA ASP A 467 -5.04 -17.62 8.22
C ASP A 467 -5.12 -17.57 6.70
N ALA A 468 -4.71 -18.65 6.04
CA ALA A 468 -4.78 -18.84 4.60
C ALA A 468 -4.06 -17.75 3.79
N VAL A 469 -2.91 -17.25 4.27
CA VAL A 469 -2.06 -16.26 3.56
C VAL A 469 -1.26 -16.98 2.48
N PRO A 470 -1.43 -16.63 1.18
CA PRO A 470 -0.60 -17.20 0.14
C PRO A 470 0.84 -16.69 0.26
N TYR A 471 1.81 -17.61 0.28
CA TYR A 471 3.22 -17.28 0.37
C TYR A 471 4.07 -18.36 -0.31
N HIS A 472 4.80 -18.02 -1.38
CA HIS A 472 5.70 -18.94 -2.12
C HIS A 472 5.09 -20.31 -2.46
N GLY A 473 3.80 -20.33 -2.82
CA GLY A 473 3.08 -21.56 -3.17
C GLY A 473 2.48 -22.32 -2.01
N HIS A 474 2.67 -21.87 -0.78
CA HIS A 474 2.10 -22.38 0.46
C HIS A 474 0.96 -21.51 0.98
N LEU A 475 0.16 -22.04 1.91
CA LEU A 475 -0.77 -21.25 2.72
C LEU A 475 -0.22 -21.15 4.14
N LEU A 476 0.02 -19.92 4.59
CA LEU A 476 0.50 -19.68 5.94
C LEU A 476 -0.65 -19.41 6.90
N THR A 477 -0.49 -19.88 8.14
CA THR A 477 -1.25 -19.43 9.32
C THR A 477 -0.27 -18.82 10.31
N ILE A 478 -0.53 -17.59 10.72
CA ILE A 478 0.23 -16.86 11.75
C ILE A 478 -0.71 -16.65 12.93
N LEU A 479 -0.41 -17.32 14.04
CA LEU A 479 -1.27 -17.38 15.21
C LEU A 479 -0.51 -16.97 16.45
N TRP A 480 -1.09 -16.08 17.24
CA TRP A 480 -0.68 -15.79 18.60
C TRP A 480 -1.81 -16.13 19.57
N ASP A 481 -1.54 -16.95 20.55
CA ASP A 481 -2.45 -17.27 21.65
C ASP A 481 -1.68 -17.28 22.97
N LYS A 482 -1.83 -16.25 23.76
CA LYS A 482 -1.09 -16.05 25.01
C LYS A 482 -1.31 -17.18 26.02
N THR A 483 -2.45 -17.84 25.98
CA THR A 483 -2.84 -18.92 26.90
C THR A 483 -2.90 -20.29 26.23
N GLY A 484 -3.00 -20.35 24.92
CA GLY A 484 -3.24 -21.57 24.13
C GLY A 484 -4.69 -22.06 24.16
N GLN A 485 -5.60 -21.30 24.77
CA GLN A 485 -7.00 -21.72 24.97
C GLN A 485 -7.97 -21.11 23.95
N HIS A 486 -7.55 -20.06 23.24
CA HIS A 486 -8.45 -19.36 22.32
C HIS A 486 -8.62 -20.15 21.01
N PHE A 487 -7.51 -20.55 20.40
CA PHE A 487 -7.53 -21.31 19.14
C PHE A 487 -7.31 -22.81 19.31
N HIS A 488 -6.96 -23.28 20.51
CA HIS A 488 -6.64 -24.68 20.82
C HIS A 488 -5.54 -25.30 19.94
N ARG A 489 -4.57 -24.45 19.51
CA ARG A 489 -3.38 -24.82 18.72
C ARG A 489 -2.08 -24.71 19.51
N GLY A 490 -2.18 -24.54 20.84
CA GLY A 490 -1.05 -24.34 21.74
C GLY A 490 -0.79 -22.88 22.07
N GLN A 491 -0.02 -22.65 23.11
CA GLN A 491 0.37 -21.34 23.61
C GLN A 491 1.51 -20.74 22.76
N GLY A 492 1.54 -19.40 22.64
CA GLY A 492 2.64 -18.68 22.01
C GLY A 492 2.34 -18.19 20.59
N LEU A 493 3.36 -17.58 19.97
CA LEU A 493 3.37 -17.23 18.55
C LEU A 493 3.75 -18.49 17.75
N ARG A 494 2.90 -18.89 16.84
CA ARG A 494 3.10 -20.07 15.99
C ARG A 494 2.87 -19.71 14.53
N VAL A 495 3.74 -20.22 13.69
CA VAL A 495 3.64 -20.07 12.24
C VAL A 495 3.55 -21.46 11.63
N PHE A 496 2.52 -21.65 10.81
CA PHE A 496 2.31 -22.88 10.08
C PHE A 496 2.41 -22.61 8.57
N ALA A 497 2.99 -23.56 7.84
CA ALA A 497 2.95 -23.64 6.38
C ALA A 497 2.25 -24.96 6.02
N ASP A 498 1.11 -24.89 5.32
CA ASP A 498 0.27 -26.04 4.97
C ASP A 498 0.00 -26.96 6.19
N ASP A 499 -0.44 -26.41 7.31
CA ASP A 499 -0.71 -27.06 8.61
C ASP A 499 0.54 -27.60 9.36
N ARG A 500 1.72 -27.55 8.78
CA ARG A 500 2.96 -27.91 9.49
C ARG A 500 3.51 -26.71 10.25
N GLU A 501 3.69 -26.83 11.56
CA GLU A 501 4.36 -25.79 12.35
C GLU A 501 5.82 -25.67 11.89
N VAL A 502 6.21 -24.44 11.50
CA VAL A 502 7.55 -24.12 10.98
C VAL A 502 8.33 -23.19 11.91
N ALA A 503 7.63 -22.35 12.70
CA ALA A 503 8.26 -21.50 13.69
C ALA A 503 7.38 -21.32 14.93
N HIS A 504 8.03 -21.12 16.09
CA HIS A 504 7.37 -20.92 17.39
C HIS A 504 8.17 -19.99 18.29
N SER A 505 7.44 -19.22 19.13
CA SER A 505 8.00 -18.44 20.23
C SER A 505 6.97 -18.34 21.36
N ASP A 506 7.41 -18.44 22.62
CA ASP A 506 6.53 -18.28 23.80
C ASP A 506 6.05 -16.84 24.03
N ARG A 507 6.53 -15.89 23.23
CA ARG A 507 6.21 -14.46 23.33
C ARG A 507 6.11 -13.84 21.93
N LEU A 508 5.49 -12.66 21.86
CA LEU A 508 5.49 -11.83 20.64
C LEU A 508 6.92 -11.33 20.38
N ALA A 509 7.64 -12.04 19.52
CA ALA A 509 9.01 -11.75 19.13
C ALA A 509 9.21 -12.11 17.66
N ARG A 510 10.31 -11.64 17.06
CA ARG A 510 10.69 -12.05 15.70
C ARG A 510 10.94 -13.56 15.67
N VAL A 511 10.32 -14.24 14.73
CA VAL A 511 10.57 -15.65 14.40
C VAL A 511 10.84 -15.79 12.91
N SER A 512 11.67 -16.76 12.54
CA SER A 512 11.96 -17.08 11.14
C SER A 512 12.13 -18.58 10.93
N ALA A 513 11.79 -19.04 9.75
CA ALA A 513 11.98 -20.42 9.31
C ALA A 513 12.21 -20.48 7.80
N ALA A 514 12.97 -21.47 7.32
CA ALA A 514 13.01 -21.79 5.90
C ALA A 514 11.72 -22.54 5.50
N LEU A 515 11.22 -22.29 4.29
CA LEU A 515 10.11 -23.01 3.66
C LEU A 515 10.56 -24.40 3.18
#